data_419f8bc63a42c491d3a1f0f933851a4a
#
_entry.id   419f8bc63a42c491d3a1f0f933851a4a
#
_cell.length_a   1.000
_cell.length_b   1.000
_cell.length_c   1.000
_cell.angle_alpha   90.00
_cell.angle_beta   90.00
_cell.angle_gamma   90.00
#
_symmetry.space_group_name_H-M   'P 1'
#
loop_
_entity.id
_entity.type
_entity.pdbx_description
1 polymer ?
#
loop_
_entity_poly.entity_id
_entity_poly.type
_entity_poly.pdbx_seq_one_letter_code
_entity_poly.pdbx_strand_id
1 'polypeptide(L)'
;MATWWQGPWAYRFYLFVYILPIILLPLPILIPAKQTYCAYTIIIMALFWCVEALPLAVTALFPLFLFPMMGIMDASKVCVEYFNDTNILFIGGLLVAIAVEHWNLHKRIALGVLLIIGVRPALLMLGFMLVTAFLSMWISNTATTAMMVPIAQAVLEQLHKAPAGKDVEEGRDNPTFELQEKSPPKEGTTVDNGQVHPVPPGPLEPKAQKTEEQIRFSQGMSLCVCYSASIGGIATLTGTTPNLVLQGQINSIFPDNGNVVNFASWFGFAFPAMIILLLFAWVWLQFLFLGFNFRKNFGMGEEARGQQQAAFRVIQTEHRRLGPMTFAEIAVTFLFVLLVVLWFTREPGFFLGWGNLAFPDAKGVSVVSDGTVAIFISVIMFIVPSSIPGLTEKPGKPGKLKAPPALLNWKTVNEKMPWNIVFLLGGGFALAKGSEESGLSEWLGDKLTPLQSVSPPAIAFILCLLVATFTECTSNVATTTLFLPILASMAKVICLHPLYVMLPCTLAASLAFMLPVATPPNAIVFSFGGIKVSDMVRAGFLLNIMGVLVIMLAINTWSYPIFSLDTFPSWAITNATHCLKNATMPSP
;
A
#
# COMPACT_ATOMS: atom_id res chain seq x y z
N MET A 1 30.27 -27.83 23.98
CA MET A 1 30.31 -27.86 22.49
C MET A 1 29.23 -27.05 21.80
N ALA A 2 28.33 -26.38 22.52
CA ALA A 2 27.21 -25.60 21.92
C ALA A 2 27.56 -24.14 21.56
N THR A 3 28.68 -23.62 22.03
CA THR A 3 29.02 -22.17 21.90
C THR A 3 29.71 -21.79 20.57
N TRP A 4 30.24 -22.76 19.83
CA TRP A 4 30.97 -22.47 18.58
C TRP A 4 30.08 -22.06 17.41
N TRP A 5 28.82 -22.51 17.39
CA TRP A 5 27.85 -22.13 16.36
C TRP A 5 27.04 -20.86 16.68
N GLN A 6 27.04 -20.41 17.94
CA GLN A 6 26.29 -19.22 18.35
C GLN A 6 26.92 -17.92 17.80
N GLY A 7 28.27 -17.86 17.69
CA GLY A 7 28.98 -16.74 17.11
C GLY A 7 28.65 -16.52 15.63
N PRO A 8 28.90 -17.51 14.74
CA PRO A 8 28.54 -17.38 13.31
C PRO A 8 27.04 -17.12 13.07
N TRP A 9 26.16 -17.68 13.89
CA TRP A 9 24.72 -17.47 13.78
C TRP A 9 24.29 -16.03 14.15
N ALA A 10 24.93 -15.42 15.15
CA ALA A 10 24.70 -14.02 15.51
C ALA A 10 25.13 -13.05 14.40
N TYR A 11 26.21 -13.37 13.67
CA TYR A 11 26.75 -12.57 12.58
C TYR A 11 26.25 -13.00 11.19
N ARG A 12 25.23 -13.87 11.08
CA ARG A 12 24.77 -14.46 9.81
C ARG A 12 24.45 -13.45 8.72
N PHE A 13 23.83 -12.32 9.05
CA PHE A 13 23.48 -11.27 8.08
C PHE A 13 24.73 -10.53 7.58
N TYR A 14 25.68 -10.24 8.47
CA TYR A 14 26.96 -9.65 8.06
C TYR A 14 27.75 -10.60 7.17
N LEU A 15 27.81 -11.88 7.55
CA LEU A 15 28.45 -12.90 6.73
C LEU A 15 27.80 -13.00 5.35
N PHE A 16 26.48 -12.98 5.28
CA PHE A 16 25.75 -13.00 4.02
C PHE A 16 26.09 -11.78 3.14
N VAL A 17 26.12 -10.58 3.73
CA VAL A 17 26.43 -9.32 3.01
C VAL A 17 27.86 -9.34 2.42
N TYR A 18 28.84 -9.93 3.10
CA TYR A 18 30.20 -10.02 2.60
C TYR A 18 30.44 -11.20 1.67
N ILE A 19 29.87 -12.36 1.96
CA ILE A 19 30.15 -13.60 1.23
C ILE A 19 29.40 -13.62 -0.11
N LEU A 20 28.15 -13.17 -0.17
CA LEU A 20 27.34 -13.23 -1.39
C LEU A 20 27.98 -12.49 -2.58
N PRO A 21 28.44 -11.22 -2.45
CA PRO A 21 29.11 -10.54 -3.55
C PRO A 21 30.37 -11.27 -4.03
N ILE A 22 31.13 -11.90 -3.11
CA ILE A 22 32.34 -12.66 -3.43
C ILE A 22 31.99 -13.94 -4.20
N ILE A 23 30.95 -14.66 -3.79
CA ILE A 23 30.48 -15.87 -4.50
C ILE A 23 30.01 -15.54 -5.92
N LEU A 24 29.37 -14.39 -6.11
CA LEU A 24 28.87 -13.94 -7.41
C LEU A 24 29.94 -13.27 -8.28
N LEU A 25 31.10 -12.90 -7.70
CA LEU A 25 32.20 -12.20 -8.41
C LEU A 25 32.75 -12.94 -9.64
N PRO A 26 32.77 -14.29 -9.71
CA PRO A 26 33.15 -15.01 -10.92
C PRO A 26 32.29 -14.63 -12.14
N LEU A 27 31.02 -14.26 -11.95
CA LEU A 27 30.12 -13.90 -13.03
C LEU A 27 30.63 -12.73 -13.88
N PRO A 28 30.91 -11.55 -13.33
CA PRO A 28 31.47 -10.41 -14.09
C PRO A 28 32.93 -10.61 -14.53
N ILE A 29 33.71 -11.48 -13.87
CA ILE A 29 35.12 -11.75 -14.22
C ILE A 29 35.20 -12.69 -15.42
N LEU A 30 34.41 -13.77 -15.43
CA LEU A 30 34.44 -14.78 -16.50
C LEU A 30 33.78 -14.29 -17.80
N ILE A 31 32.76 -13.44 -17.68
CA ILE A 31 32.03 -12.87 -18.80
C ILE A 31 32.04 -11.35 -18.68
N PRO A 32 33.11 -10.66 -19.14
CA PRO A 32 33.22 -9.20 -19.03
C PRO A 32 32.33 -8.50 -20.05
N ALA A 33 31.03 -8.40 -19.76
CA ALA A 33 30.03 -7.73 -20.57
C ALA A 33 29.14 -6.85 -19.68
N LYS A 34 28.64 -5.72 -20.23
CA LYS A 34 27.75 -4.81 -19.49
C LYS A 34 26.50 -5.52 -18.97
N GLN A 35 25.95 -6.44 -19.75
CA GLN A 35 24.80 -7.28 -19.37
C GLN A 35 25.10 -8.08 -18.09
N THR A 36 26.28 -8.68 -18.01
CA THR A 36 26.69 -9.50 -16.86
C THR A 36 26.95 -8.65 -15.63
N TYR A 37 27.48 -7.45 -15.79
CA TYR A 37 27.68 -6.48 -14.68
C TYR A 37 26.34 -6.03 -14.12
N CYS A 38 25.37 -5.75 -15.01
CA CYS A 38 24.02 -5.41 -14.58
C CYS A 38 23.34 -6.60 -13.90
N ALA A 39 23.44 -7.80 -14.46
CA ALA A 39 22.89 -9.02 -13.86
C ALA A 39 23.48 -9.28 -12.46
N TYR A 40 24.79 -9.09 -12.28
CA TYR A 40 25.44 -9.19 -10.98
C TYR A 40 24.83 -8.23 -9.95
N THR A 41 24.65 -6.97 -10.33
CA THR A 41 24.03 -5.96 -9.45
C THR A 41 22.60 -6.33 -9.09
N ILE A 42 21.78 -6.74 -10.08
CA ILE A 42 20.38 -7.14 -9.88
C ILE A 42 20.28 -8.34 -8.95
N ILE A 43 21.11 -9.39 -9.16
CA ILE A 43 21.09 -10.61 -8.33
C ILE A 43 21.46 -10.28 -6.87
N ILE A 44 22.50 -9.46 -6.64
CA ILE A 44 22.88 -9.05 -5.28
C ILE A 44 21.73 -8.29 -4.61
N MET A 45 21.16 -7.30 -5.29
CA MET A 45 20.09 -6.49 -4.74
C MET A 45 18.83 -7.33 -4.49
N ALA A 46 18.48 -8.23 -5.42
CA ALA A 46 17.35 -9.13 -5.26
C ALA A 46 17.51 -10.02 -4.02
N LEU A 47 18.68 -10.64 -3.85
CA LEU A 47 18.94 -11.51 -2.70
C LEU A 47 19.02 -10.73 -1.38
N PHE A 48 19.57 -9.50 -1.38
CA PHE A 48 19.57 -8.65 -0.19
C PHE A 48 18.16 -8.18 0.18
N TRP A 49 17.30 -7.90 -0.80
CA TRP A 49 15.89 -7.57 -0.57
C TRP A 49 15.07 -8.78 -0.08
N CYS A 50 15.32 -9.97 -0.63
CA CYS A 50 14.62 -11.19 -0.21
C CYS A 50 14.97 -11.61 1.23
N VAL A 51 16.24 -11.46 1.63
CA VAL A 51 16.72 -11.88 2.96
C VAL A 51 16.65 -10.72 3.96
N GLU A 52 16.39 -9.50 3.50
CA GLU A 52 16.46 -8.25 4.29
C GLU A 52 17.80 -8.12 5.05
N ALA A 53 18.88 -8.55 4.41
CA ALA A 53 20.22 -8.52 4.99
C ALA A 53 20.71 -7.10 5.29
N LEU A 54 20.24 -6.12 4.49
CA LEU A 54 20.38 -4.68 4.68
C LEU A 54 18.98 -4.04 4.62
N PRO A 55 18.79 -2.86 5.24
CA PRO A 55 17.56 -2.10 5.04
C PRO A 55 17.27 -1.89 3.55
N LEU A 56 16.01 -2.06 3.14
CA LEU A 56 15.60 -2.02 1.73
C LEU A 56 16.11 -0.76 0.99
N ALA A 57 16.04 0.40 1.68
CA ALA A 57 16.55 1.66 1.14
C ALA A 57 18.08 1.68 0.92
N VAL A 58 18.85 1.04 1.81
CA VAL A 58 20.31 0.98 1.68
C VAL A 58 20.70 0.11 0.49
N THR A 59 20.04 -1.04 0.32
CA THR A 59 20.23 -1.88 -0.86
C THR A 59 19.85 -1.12 -2.14
N ALA A 60 18.80 -0.31 -2.09
CA ALA A 60 18.37 0.52 -3.22
C ALA A 60 19.39 1.59 -3.65
N LEU A 61 20.38 1.91 -2.84
CA LEU A 61 21.45 2.84 -3.21
C LEU A 61 22.59 2.19 -4.03
N PHE A 62 22.59 0.88 -4.20
CA PHE A 62 23.65 0.15 -4.91
C PHE A 62 23.84 0.61 -6.37
N PRO A 63 22.80 0.89 -7.16
CA PRO A 63 22.97 1.40 -8.53
C PRO A 63 23.76 2.72 -8.58
N LEU A 64 23.67 3.60 -7.56
CA LEU A 64 24.36 4.89 -7.55
C LEU A 64 25.89 4.76 -7.61
N PHE A 65 26.45 3.67 -7.09
CA PHE A 65 27.90 3.45 -7.15
C PHE A 65 28.30 2.28 -8.04
N LEU A 66 27.53 1.18 -8.06
CA LEU A 66 27.88 0.03 -8.88
C LEU A 66 27.77 0.31 -10.39
N PHE A 67 26.72 0.99 -10.83
CA PHE A 67 26.51 1.25 -12.26
C PHE A 67 27.60 2.14 -12.86
N PRO A 68 27.99 3.28 -12.24
CA PRO A 68 29.13 4.06 -12.73
C PRO A 68 30.46 3.31 -12.62
N MET A 69 30.72 2.61 -11.52
CA MET A 69 31.99 1.89 -11.31
C MET A 69 32.17 0.72 -12.28
N MET A 70 31.08 0.08 -12.71
CA MET A 70 31.09 -1.01 -13.68
C MET A 70 30.90 -0.52 -15.15
N GLY A 71 30.78 0.79 -15.37
CA GLY A 71 30.60 1.35 -16.71
C GLY A 71 29.29 0.99 -17.39
N ILE A 72 28.25 0.71 -16.61
CA ILE A 72 26.89 0.41 -17.11
C ILE A 72 26.20 1.71 -17.51
N MET A 73 26.21 2.71 -16.63
CA MET A 73 25.53 3.97 -16.81
C MET A 73 26.26 5.10 -16.08
N ASP A 74 26.26 6.32 -16.64
CA ASP A 74 26.88 7.49 -16.01
C ASP A 74 26.17 7.87 -14.71
N ALA A 75 26.93 8.36 -13.71
CA ALA A 75 26.39 8.74 -12.41
C ALA A 75 25.25 9.76 -12.49
N SER A 76 25.35 10.76 -13.39
CA SER A 76 24.30 11.76 -13.59
C SER A 76 22.98 11.13 -14.06
N LYS A 77 23.03 10.18 -14.99
CA LYS A 77 21.85 9.45 -15.47
C LYS A 77 21.23 8.60 -14.36
N VAL A 78 22.06 7.91 -13.56
CA VAL A 78 21.56 7.13 -12.41
C VAL A 78 20.84 8.04 -11.42
N CYS A 79 21.41 9.21 -11.09
CA CYS A 79 20.81 10.14 -10.13
C CYS A 79 19.42 10.66 -10.58
N VAL A 80 19.21 10.89 -11.88
CA VAL A 80 17.92 11.34 -12.43
C VAL A 80 16.82 10.32 -12.17
N GLU A 81 17.12 9.02 -12.22
CA GLU A 81 16.12 7.97 -11.94
C GLU A 81 15.58 8.00 -10.50
N TYR A 82 16.38 8.51 -9.53
CA TYR A 82 15.93 8.62 -8.13
C TYR A 82 14.94 9.77 -7.89
N PHE A 83 14.87 10.76 -8.78
CA PHE A 83 13.97 11.91 -8.67
C PHE A 83 13.19 12.15 -9.96
N ASN A 84 12.72 11.07 -10.59
CA ASN A 84 11.83 11.15 -11.73
C ASN A 84 10.42 11.61 -11.34
N ASP A 85 9.59 11.93 -12.33
CA ASP A 85 8.22 12.46 -12.13
C ASP A 85 7.35 11.54 -11.27
N THR A 86 7.47 10.22 -11.43
CA THR A 86 6.70 9.25 -10.62
C THR A 86 7.09 9.28 -9.14
N ASN A 87 8.38 9.48 -8.84
CA ASN A 87 8.82 9.62 -7.46
C ASN A 87 8.34 10.96 -6.86
N ILE A 88 8.27 12.01 -7.67
CA ILE A 88 7.69 13.30 -7.28
C ILE A 88 6.18 13.16 -7.04
N LEU A 89 5.45 12.39 -7.86
CA LEU A 89 4.04 12.06 -7.60
C LEU A 89 3.86 11.35 -6.25
N PHE A 90 4.72 10.39 -5.95
CA PHE A 90 4.70 9.67 -4.68
C PHE A 90 4.91 10.62 -3.49
N ILE A 91 5.94 11.47 -3.55
CA ILE A 91 6.22 12.46 -2.51
C ILE A 91 5.04 13.41 -2.34
N GLY A 92 4.49 13.97 -3.43
CA GLY A 92 3.35 14.88 -3.39
C GLY A 92 2.09 14.22 -2.81
N GLY A 93 1.78 13.00 -3.23
CA GLY A 93 0.67 12.22 -2.68
C GLY A 93 0.81 11.96 -1.18
N LEU A 94 2.02 11.62 -0.73
CA LEU A 94 2.31 11.44 0.70
C LEU A 94 2.22 12.73 1.51
N LEU A 95 2.64 13.86 0.98
CA LEU A 95 2.49 15.16 1.66
C LEU A 95 1.02 15.45 1.96
N VAL A 96 0.15 15.23 0.98
CA VAL A 96 -1.31 15.39 1.16
C VAL A 96 -1.86 14.36 2.15
N ALA A 97 -1.45 13.11 2.05
CA ALA A 97 -1.86 12.06 2.98
C ALA A 97 -1.45 12.37 4.44
N ILE A 98 -0.24 12.89 4.65
CA ILE A 98 0.25 13.34 5.96
C ILE A 98 -0.62 14.48 6.51
N ALA A 99 -1.06 15.43 5.68
CA ALA A 99 -1.97 16.50 6.10
C ALA A 99 -3.34 15.95 6.52
N VAL A 100 -3.92 15.04 5.73
CA VAL A 100 -5.19 14.34 6.04
C VAL A 100 -5.09 13.59 7.37
N GLU A 101 -3.97 12.92 7.60
CA GLU A 101 -3.69 12.20 8.84
C GLU A 101 -3.47 13.17 10.03
N HIS A 102 -2.69 14.21 9.84
CA HIS A 102 -2.37 15.18 10.89
C HIS A 102 -3.61 15.86 11.49
N TRP A 103 -4.60 16.17 10.65
CA TRP A 103 -5.86 16.79 11.05
C TRP A 103 -6.98 15.78 11.39
N ASN A 104 -6.67 14.50 11.56
CA ASN A 104 -7.61 13.43 11.94
C ASN A 104 -8.85 13.31 11.02
N LEU A 105 -8.79 13.83 9.80
CA LEU A 105 -9.90 13.77 8.84
C LEU A 105 -10.30 12.31 8.55
N HIS A 106 -9.31 11.44 8.40
CA HIS A 106 -9.48 10.01 8.19
C HIS A 106 -10.29 9.33 9.32
N LYS A 107 -10.05 9.72 10.60
CA LYS A 107 -10.79 9.20 11.76
C LYS A 107 -12.25 9.65 11.73
N ARG A 108 -12.51 10.90 11.34
CA ARG A 108 -13.86 11.45 11.21
C ARG A 108 -14.65 10.75 10.09
N ILE A 109 -14.04 10.52 8.93
CA ILE A 109 -14.64 9.78 7.82
C ILE A 109 -14.99 8.35 8.27
N ALA A 110 -14.04 7.67 8.92
CA ALA A 110 -14.23 6.30 9.39
C ALA A 110 -15.43 6.17 10.34
N LEU A 111 -15.46 6.98 11.38
CA LEU A 111 -16.54 6.95 12.36
C LEU A 111 -17.90 7.36 11.77
N GLY A 112 -17.91 8.34 10.85
CA GLY A 112 -19.12 8.76 10.14
C GLY A 112 -19.74 7.66 9.31
N VAL A 113 -18.95 6.92 8.54
CA VAL A 113 -19.42 5.79 7.73
C VAL A 113 -19.91 4.63 8.60
N LEU A 114 -19.20 4.32 9.69
CA LEU A 114 -19.62 3.26 10.63
C LEU A 114 -20.96 3.58 11.31
N LEU A 115 -21.27 4.85 11.58
CA LEU A 115 -22.57 5.28 12.10
C LEU A 115 -23.72 5.05 11.08
N ILE A 116 -23.44 5.17 9.77
CA ILE A 116 -24.43 4.95 8.71
C ILE A 116 -24.73 3.46 8.51
N ILE A 117 -23.68 2.63 8.49
CA ILE A 117 -23.78 1.19 8.17
C ILE A 117 -24.40 0.39 9.33
N GLY A 118 -24.15 0.82 10.58
CA GLY A 118 -24.65 0.19 11.81
C GLY A 118 -23.78 -0.97 12.29
N VAL A 119 -24.21 -1.61 13.38
CA VAL A 119 -23.38 -2.50 14.22
C VAL A 119 -23.81 -3.98 14.19
N ARG A 120 -24.54 -4.43 13.18
CA ARG A 120 -24.80 -5.86 12.97
C ARG A 120 -23.50 -6.55 12.56
N PRO A 121 -23.17 -7.76 13.10
CA PRO A 121 -21.85 -8.37 12.89
C PRO A 121 -21.39 -8.42 11.42
N ALA A 122 -22.24 -8.90 10.52
CA ALA A 122 -21.91 -8.96 9.09
C ALA A 122 -21.78 -7.58 8.44
N LEU A 123 -22.68 -6.64 8.77
CA LEU A 123 -22.65 -5.27 8.26
C LEU A 123 -21.51 -4.46 8.91
N LEU A 124 -21.23 -4.70 10.18
CA LEU A 124 -20.10 -4.09 10.88
C LEU A 124 -18.77 -4.46 10.19
N MET A 125 -18.58 -5.75 9.88
CA MET A 125 -17.44 -6.21 9.11
C MET A 125 -17.35 -5.53 7.74
N LEU A 126 -18.48 -5.45 7.00
CA LEU A 126 -18.55 -4.74 5.72
C LEU A 126 -18.20 -3.25 5.90
N GLY A 127 -18.74 -2.61 6.92
CA GLY A 127 -18.48 -1.21 7.23
C GLY A 127 -16.99 -0.93 7.47
N PHE A 128 -16.35 -1.75 8.30
CA PHE A 128 -14.90 -1.66 8.51
C PHE A 128 -14.13 -1.91 7.22
N MET A 129 -14.53 -2.89 6.42
CA MET A 129 -13.87 -3.18 5.13
C MET A 129 -14.01 -2.02 4.14
N LEU A 130 -15.20 -1.47 3.97
CA LEU A 130 -15.44 -0.34 3.04
C LEU A 130 -14.65 0.90 3.45
N VAL A 131 -14.70 1.25 4.74
CA VAL A 131 -13.96 2.41 5.25
C VAL A 131 -12.46 2.22 5.12
N THR A 132 -11.97 1.06 5.53
CA THR A 132 -10.54 0.76 5.46
C THR A 132 -10.05 0.76 4.02
N ALA A 133 -10.78 0.14 3.10
CA ALA A 133 -10.45 0.15 1.68
C ALA A 133 -10.46 1.57 1.11
N PHE A 134 -11.50 2.37 1.40
CA PHE A 134 -11.58 3.75 0.94
C PHE A 134 -10.42 4.61 1.46
N LEU A 135 -10.09 4.52 2.74
CA LEU A 135 -8.97 5.26 3.31
C LEU A 135 -7.63 4.81 2.73
N SER A 136 -7.47 3.51 2.53
CA SER A 136 -6.24 2.93 1.99
C SER A 136 -5.99 3.24 0.51
N MET A 137 -6.99 3.74 -0.21
CA MET A 137 -6.79 4.31 -1.55
C MET A 137 -5.91 5.57 -1.53
N TRP A 138 -5.87 6.31 -0.43
CA TRP A 138 -5.27 7.64 -0.32
C TRP A 138 -4.16 7.72 0.73
N ILE A 139 -4.21 6.85 1.73
CA ILE A 139 -3.26 6.78 2.85
C ILE A 139 -2.61 5.42 2.82
N SER A 140 -1.37 5.30 3.31
CA SER A 140 -0.67 4.01 3.30
C SER A 140 -1.46 2.91 4.02
N ASN A 141 -1.42 1.68 3.48
CA ASN A 141 -2.08 0.50 4.04
C ASN A 141 -1.71 0.31 5.52
N THR A 142 -0.44 0.58 5.87
CA THR A 142 0.09 0.48 7.23
C THR A 142 -0.58 1.47 8.18
N ALA A 143 -0.63 2.76 7.82
CA ALA A 143 -1.25 3.80 8.65
C ALA A 143 -2.75 3.56 8.81
N THR A 144 -3.44 3.19 7.72
CA THR A 144 -4.86 2.85 7.75
C THR A 144 -5.15 1.67 8.68
N THR A 145 -4.35 0.61 8.60
CA THR A 145 -4.51 -0.57 9.47
C THR A 145 -4.21 -0.22 10.94
N ALA A 146 -3.12 0.49 11.21
CA ALA A 146 -2.74 0.88 12.56
C ALA A 146 -3.80 1.73 13.26
N MET A 147 -4.56 2.53 12.50
CA MET A 147 -5.66 3.33 13.03
C MET A 147 -6.95 2.50 13.18
N MET A 148 -7.30 1.67 12.20
CA MET A 148 -8.59 0.99 12.18
C MET A 148 -8.65 -0.20 13.15
N VAL A 149 -7.53 -0.87 13.41
CA VAL A 149 -7.49 -2.03 14.33
C VAL A 149 -7.86 -1.63 15.77
N PRO A 150 -7.30 -0.58 16.40
CA PRO A 150 -7.73 -0.13 17.72
C PRO A 150 -9.21 0.24 17.79
N ILE A 151 -9.76 0.88 16.75
CA ILE A 151 -11.19 1.22 16.67
C ILE A 151 -12.02 -0.07 16.63
N ALA A 152 -11.64 -1.05 15.80
CA ALA A 152 -12.31 -2.34 15.72
C ALA A 152 -12.27 -3.08 17.06
N GLN A 153 -11.13 -3.09 17.74
CA GLN A 153 -10.98 -3.73 19.06
C GLN A 153 -11.85 -3.05 20.14
N ALA A 154 -11.90 -1.71 20.16
CA ALA A 154 -12.74 -0.97 21.09
C ALA A 154 -14.24 -1.29 20.90
N VAL A 155 -14.70 -1.36 19.65
CA VAL A 155 -16.09 -1.74 19.31
C VAL A 155 -16.37 -3.18 19.74
N LEU A 156 -15.45 -4.11 19.48
CA LEU A 156 -15.57 -5.52 19.86
C LEU A 156 -15.61 -5.70 21.38
N GLU A 157 -14.79 -4.99 22.11
CA GLU A 157 -14.76 -5.06 23.58
C GLU A 157 -16.10 -4.66 24.19
N GLN A 158 -16.75 -3.64 23.65
CA GLN A 158 -18.07 -3.22 24.10
C GLN A 158 -19.18 -4.20 23.69
N LEU A 159 -19.08 -4.80 22.51
CA LEU A 159 -20.01 -5.87 22.11
C LEU A 159 -19.94 -7.09 23.05
N HIS A 160 -18.76 -7.32 23.65
CA HIS A 160 -18.56 -8.44 24.59
C HIS A 160 -18.91 -8.11 26.04
N LYS A 161 -18.89 -6.83 26.46
CA LYS A 161 -19.19 -6.39 27.84
C LYS A 161 -20.68 -6.21 28.14
N ALA A 162 -21.53 -6.06 27.13
CA ALA A 162 -22.97 -5.86 27.35
C ALA A 162 -23.64 -7.15 27.85
N PRO A 163 -24.07 -7.23 29.12
CA PRO A 163 -24.79 -8.38 29.61
C PRO A 163 -26.17 -8.47 28.93
N ALA A 164 -26.56 -9.68 28.58
CA ALA A 164 -27.93 -9.96 28.18
C ALA A 164 -28.86 -9.64 29.38
N GLY A 165 -29.57 -8.51 29.30
CA GLY A 165 -30.67 -8.16 30.18
C GLY A 165 -30.29 -7.77 31.62
N LYS A 166 -30.05 -6.49 31.83
CA LYS A 166 -30.47 -5.74 33.03
C LYS A 166 -30.40 -4.26 32.73
N ASP A 167 -31.45 -3.55 33.11
CA ASP A 167 -31.56 -2.10 32.99
C ASP A 167 -30.34 -1.42 33.60
N VAL A 168 -29.65 -0.62 32.82
CA VAL A 168 -28.48 0.14 33.27
C VAL A 168 -29.02 1.46 33.84
N GLU A 169 -29.00 1.59 35.17
CA GLU A 169 -29.14 2.87 35.86
C GLU A 169 -28.17 3.91 35.27
N GLU A 170 -28.73 5.06 34.96
CA GLU A 170 -27.99 6.28 34.61
C GLU A 170 -27.08 6.68 35.77
N GLY A 171 -25.80 6.79 35.53
CA GLY A 171 -24.89 7.56 36.36
C GLY A 171 -23.77 6.77 37.02
N ARG A 172 -22.72 6.48 36.24
CA ARG A 172 -21.35 6.42 36.76
C ARG A 172 -20.36 6.75 35.65
N ASP A 173 -19.55 7.77 35.88
CA ASP A 173 -18.43 8.17 35.04
C ASP A 173 -17.50 6.99 34.74
N ASN A 174 -17.39 6.63 33.47
CA ASN A 174 -16.43 5.63 33.01
C ASN A 174 -15.02 6.25 33.02
N PRO A 175 -14.01 5.53 33.51
CA PRO A 175 -12.63 6.01 33.51
C PRO A 175 -12.16 6.28 32.08
N THR A 176 -11.56 7.43 31.92
CA THR A 176 -10.97 7.99 30.71
C THR A 176 -10.10 6.97 29.98
N PHE A 177 -10.49 6.58 28.78
CA PHE A 177 -9.66 5.76 27.90
C PHE A 177 -8.72 6.69 27.13
N GLU A 178 -7.56 6.99 27.71
CA GLU A 178 -6.46 7.59 27.00
C GLU A 178 -5.85 6.53 26.07
N LEU A 179 -5.84 6.82 24.78
CA LEU A 179 -5.01 6.11 23.80
C LEU A 179 -3.54 6.34 24.20
N GLN A 180 -2.99 5.46 25.03
CA GLN A 180 -1.57 5.43 25.29
C GLN A 180 -0.84 5.07 23.99
N GLU A 181 -0.30 6.09 23.31
CA GLU A 181 0.92 5.90 22.54
C GLU A 181 1.93 5.25 23.48
N LYS A 182 2.24 3.99 23.26
CA LYS A 182 3.31 3.30 23.97
C LYS A 182 4.64 3.94 23.58
N SER A 183 5.03 4.97 24.31
CA SER A 183 6.43 5.34 24.43
C SER A 183 7.18 4.19 25.12
N PRO A 184 8.43 3.91 24.76
CA PRO A 184 9.20 2.86 25.41
C PRO A 184 9.32 3.14 26.92
N PRO A 185 9.34 2.10 27.78
CA PRO A 185 9.34 2.26 29.21
C PRO A 185 10.56 3.06 29.65
N LYS A 186 10.34 4.27 30.18
CA LYS A 186 11.33 4.95 30.99
C LYS A 186 11.32 4.27 32.34
N GLU A 187 12.39 3.62 32.70
CA GLU A 187 12.68 3.23 34.08
C GLU A 187 12.65 4.48 34.96
N GLY A 188 11.57 4.62 35.69
CA GLY A 188 11.42 5.64 36.76
C GLY A 188 11.61 4.98 38.11
N THR A 189 12.84 4.89 38.58
CA THR A 189 13.15 4.68 39.99
C THR A 189 12.95 5.99 40.74
N THR A 190 11.89 6.07 41.49
CA THR A 190 11.80 7.06 42.58
C THR A 190 12.54 6.46 43.78
N VAL A 191 13.69 7.04 44.10
CA VAL A 191 14.44 6.74 45.30
C VAL A 191 13.95 7.72 46.39
N ASP A 192 13.24 7.20 47.38
CA ASP A 192 13.16 7.85 48.66
C ASP A 192 13.38 6.80 49.76
N ASN A 193 14.40 7.07 50.58
CA ASN A 193 14.80 6.33 51.79
C ASN A 193 14.99 4.81 51.73
N GLY A 194 15.88 4.31 50.83
CA GLY A 194 16.67 3.12 51.16
C GLY A 194 15.95 1.77 51.37
N GLN A 195 14.66 1.64 51.10
CA GLN A 195 13.96 0.35 51.15
C GLN A 195 13.00 0.18 49.95
N VAL A 196 13.27 -0.82 49.13
CA VAL A 196 12.40 -1.23 48.04
C VAL A 196 11.28 -2.11 48.62
N HIS A 197 10.09 -1.55 48.77
CA HIS A 197 8.90 -2.34 48.99
C HIS A 197 8.21 -2.63 47.68
N PRO A 198 7.99 -3.92 47.32
CA PRO A 198 7.15 -4.26 46.19
C PRO A 198 5.70 -3.90 46.54
N VAL A 199 5.10 -3.01 45.76
CA VAL A 199 3.65 -2.75 45.83
C VAL A 199 2.95 -4.04 45.42
N PRO A 200 2.07 -4.61 46.26
CA PRO A 200 1.32 -5.81 45.89
C PRO A 200 0.42 -5.46 44.72
N PRO A 201 0.37 -6.33 43.69
CA PRO A 201 -0.56 -6.13 42.57
C PRO A 201 -1.98 -6.13 43.14
N GLY A 202 -2.72 -5.04 42.89
CA GLY A 202 -4.14 -4.98 43.20
C GLY A 202 -4.87 -6.19 42.58
N PRO A 203 -6.02 -6.60 43.15
CA PRO A 203 -6.73 -7.77 42.68
C PRO A 203 -7.02 -7.61 41.19
N LEU A 204 -6.41 -8.47 40.36
CA LEU A 204 -6.71 -8.64 38.96
C LEU A 204 -8.18 -9.05 38.88
N GLU A 205 -9.04 -8.16 38.43
CA GLU A 205 -10.40 -8.54 38.07
C GLU A 205 -10.31 -9.74 37.09
N PRO A 206 -11.09 -10.81 37.34
CA PRO A 206 -11.06 -11.97 36.47
C PRO A 206 -11.46 -11.52 35.07
N LYS A 207 -10.51 -11.55 34.13
CA LYS A 207 -10.79 -11.35 32.68
C LYS A 207 -11.84 -12.38 32.31
N ALA A 208 -13.06 -11.94 32.03
CA ALA A 208 -14.13 -12.80 31.57
C ALA A 208 -13.61 -13.65 30.40
N GLN A 209 -13.67 -14.97 30.52
CA GLN A 209 -13.25 -15.90 29.48
C GLN A 209 -14.09 -15.62 28.23
N LYS A 210 -13.43 -15.15 27.16
CA LYS A 210 -14.07 -14.93 25.86
C LYS A 210 -14.55 -16.28 25.32
N THR A 211 -15.80 -16.36 24.88
CA THR A 211 -16.34 -17.54 24.19
C THR A 211 -15.59 -17.76 22.86
N GLU A 212 -15.50 -19.00 22.40
CA GLU A 212 -14.84 -19.32 21.11
C GLU A 212 -15.41 -18.51 19.93
N GLU A 213 -16.72 -18.28 19.92
CA GLU A 213 -17.37 -17.45 18.88
C GLU A 213 -16.88 -15.99 18.93
N GLN A 214 -16.70 -15.43 20.13
CA GLN A 214 -16.18 -14.07 20.32
C GLN A 214 -14.73 -13.95 19.87
N ILE A 215 -13.92 -14.97 20.11
CA ILE A 215 -12.53 -15.02 19.65
C ILE A 215 -12.51 -15.08 18.12
N ARG A 216 -13.29 -15.96 17.49
CA ARG A 216 -13.37 -16.07 16.03
C ARG A 216 -13.86 -14.77 15.38
N PHE A 217 -14.87 -14.13 15.94
CA PHE A 217 -15.34 -12.83 15.43
C PHE A 217 -14.28 -11.75 15.53
N SER A 218 -13.55 -11.69 16.65
CA SER A 218 -12.44 -10.75 16.84
C SER A 218 -11.31 -10.99 15.81
N GLN A 219 -10.96 -12.25 15.56
CA GLN A 219 -10.00 -12.64 14.53
C GLN A 219 -10.45 -12.19 13.13
N GLY A 220 -11.73 -12.50 12.78
CA GLY A 220 -12.31 -12.09 11.52
C GLY A 220 -12.33 -10.58 11.32
N MET A 221 -12.66 -9.80 12.36
CA MET A 221 -12.63 -8.33 12.32
C MET A 221 -11.22 -7.77 12.12
N SER A 222 -10.24 -8.35 12.77
CA SER A 222 -8.84 -7.92 12.60
C SER A 222 -8.34 -8.21 11.19
N LEU A 223 -8.64 -9.40 10.64
CA LEU A 223 -8.26 -9.77 9.28
C LEU A 223 -9.03 -8.96 8.22
N CYS A 224 -10.30 -8.63 8.46
CA CYS A 224 -11.05 -7.80 7.52
C CYS A 224 -10.44 -6.39 7.37
N VAL A 225 -9.95 -5.79 8.44
CA VAL A 225 -9.22 -4.51 8.39
C VAL A 225 -7.92 -4.66 7.60
N CYS A 226 -7.13 -5.69 7.90
CA CYS A 226 -5.86 -5.93 7.24
C CYS A 226 -6.01 -6.13 5.73
N TYR A 227 -6.88 -7.06 5.34
CA TYR A 227 -7.07 -7.42 3.94
C TYR A 227 -7.71 -6.29 3.14
N SER A 228 -8.68 -5.58 3.72
CA SER A 228 -9.29 -4.43 3.05
C SER A 228 -8.34 -3.25 2.90
N ALA A 229 -7.35 -3.08 3.77
CA ALA A 229 -6.30 -2.09 3.57
C ALA A 229 -5.45 -2.43 2.33
N SER A 230 -5.01 -3.67 2.19
CA SER A 230 -4.23 -4.11 1.03
C SER A 230 -5.06 -4.08 -0.26
N ILE A 231 -6.32 -4.55 -0.21
CA ILE A 231 -7.25 -4.52 -1.36
C ILE A 231 -7.59 -3.08 -1.75
N GLY A 232 -7.83 -2.17 -0.80
CA GLY A 232 -8.12 -0.77 -1.09
C GLY A 232 -6.95 -0.06 -1.76
N GLY A 233 -5.73 -0.34 -1.31
CA GLY A 233 -4.51 0.27 -1.85
C GLY A 233 -4.28 0.03 -3.35
N ILE A 234 -4.80 -1.05 -3.93
CA ILE A 234 -4.62 -1.30 -5.37
C ILE A 234 -5.46 -0.37 -6.26
N ALA A 235 -6.51 0.25 -5.74
CA ALA A 235 -7.51 0.97 -6.54
C ALA A 235 -6.99 2.26 -7.18
N THR A 236 -6.02 2.93 -6.58
CA THR A 236 -5.44 4.18 -7.07
C THR A 236 -3.93 4.06 -7.26
N LEU A 237 -3.35 4.90 -8.09
CA LEU A 237 -1.89 4.91 -8.29
C LEU A 237 -1.13 5.18 -6.99
N THR A 238 -1.63 6.10 -6.17
CA THR A 238 -0.98 6.51 -4.92
C THR A 238 -1.30 5.61 -3.71
N GLY A 239 -2.25 4.71 -3.83
CA GLY A 239 -2.72 3.86 -2.72
C GLY A 239 -1.69 2.83 -2.26
N THR A 240 -0.89 2.29 -3.18
CA THR A 240 0.20 1.38 -2.84
C THR A 240 1.39 1.55 -3.78
N THR A 241 2.58 1.37 -3.25
CA THR A 241 3.84 1.62 -3.95
C THR A 241 4.04 0.78 -5.23
N PRO A 242 3.65 -0.50 -5.33
CA PRO A 242 3.72 -1.28 -6.56
C PRO A 242 3.09 -0.60 -7.78
N ASN A 243 1.97 0.10 -7.60
CA ASN A 243 1.28 0.80 -8.68
C ASN A 243 2.16 1.91 -9.28
N LEU A 244 2.84 2.66 -8.41
CA LEU A 244 3.78 3.71 -8.83
C LEU A 244 5.06 3.13 -9.44
N VAL A 245 5.53 1.97 -8.96
CA VAL A 245 6.64 1.25 -9.60
C VAL A 245 6.28 0.93 -11.06
N LEU A 246 5.08 0.43 -11.32
CA LEU A 246 4.63 0.18 -12.69
C LEU A 246 4.63 1.46 -13.53
N GLN A 247 4.01 2.53 -13.03
CA GLN A 247 3.93 3.81 -13.76
C GLN A 247 5.32 4.35 -14.09
N GLY A 248 6.24 4.35 -13.12
CA GLY A 248 7.58 4.83 -13.36
C GLY A 248 8.38 3.95 -14.30
N GLN A 249 8.23 2.63 -14.21
CA GLN A 249 8.94 1.71 -15.10
C GLN A 249 8.40 1.74 -16.53
N ILE A 250 7.08 1.85 -16.73
CA ILE A 250 6.53 1.99 -18.08
C ILE A 250 7.02 3.29 -18.74
N ASN A 251 7.12 4.38 -17.97
CA ASN A 251 7.63 5.65 -18.47
C ASN A 251 9.15 5.63 -18.72
N SER A 252 9.92 4.90 -17.90
CA SER A 252 11.36 4.75 -18.09
C SER A 252 11.73 3.83 -19.26
N ILE A 253 11.07 2.66 -19.34
CA ILE A 253 11.34 1.64 -20.38
C ILE A 253 10.73 2.05 -21.74
N PHE A 254 9.63 2.80 -21.73
CA PHE A 254 8.91 3.23 -22.92
C PHE A 254 8.61 4.74 -22.85
N PRO A 255 9.59 5.61 -23.08
CA PRO A 255 9.42 7.06 -22.92
C PRO A 255 8.31 7.67 -23.80
N ASP A 256 8.07 7.08 -24.98
CA ASP A 256 7.07 7.56 -25.93
C ASP A 256 5.67 6.95 -25.73
N ASN A 257 5.39 6.36 -24.55
CA ASN A 257 4.12 5.65 -24.25
C ASN A 257 2.87 6.55 -24.19
N GLY A 258 3.01 7.87 -24.33
CA GLY A 258 1.88 8.80 -24.30
C GLY A 258 1.17 8.86 -22.95
N ASN A 259 1.86 8.55 -21.84
CA ASN A 259 1.34 8.53 -20.49
C ASN A 259 0.10 7.62 -20.33
N VAL A 260 0.15 6.47 -20.99
CA VAL A 260 -0.95 5.48 -21.04
C VAL A 260 -1.41 5.03 -19.64
N VAL A 261 -0.49 4.98 -18.67
CA VAL A 261 -0.80 4.71 -17.26
C VAL A 261 -0.81 6.03 -16.50
N ASN A 262 -1.97 6.64 -16.41
CA ASN A 262 -2.22 7.83 -15.60
C ASN A 262 -3.26 7.53 -14.50
N PHE A 263 -3.60 8.52 -13.70
CA PHE A 263 -4.51 8.32 -12.57
C PHE A 263 -5.89 7.81 -13.01
N ALA A 264 -6.44 8.36 -14.10
CA ALA A 264 -7.78 8.00 -14.59
C ALA A 264 -7.81 6.58 -15.20
N SER A 265 -6.83 6.24 -16.08
CA SER A 265 -6.75 4.92 -16.69
C SER A 265 -6.49 3.82 -15.68
N TRP A 266 -5.62 4.08 -14.69
CA TRP A 266 -5.38 3.15 -13.59
C TRP A 266 -6.65 2.92 -12.76
N PHE A 267 -7.34 3.99 -12.37
CA PHE A 267 -8.57 3.87 -11.58
C PHE A 267 -9.65 3.10 -12.35
N GLY A 268 -9.83 3.37 -13.63
CA GLY A 268 -10.77 2.64 -14.49
C GLY A 268 -10.48 1.13 -14.55
N PHE A 269 -9.21 0.75 -14.49
CA PHE A 269 -8.77 -0.65 -14.46
C PHE A 269 -8.91 -1.29 -13.08
N ALA A 270 -8.32 -0.68 -12.05
CA ALA A 270 -8.08 -1.31 -10.77
C ALA A 270 -9.27 -1.16 -9.79
N PHE A 271 -10.04 -0.06 -9.86
CA PHE A 271 -11.16 0.17 -8.94
C PHE A 271 -12.29 -0.87 -9.07
N PRO A 272 -12.76 -1.27 -10.28
CA PRO A 272 -13.74 -2.35 -10.39
C PRO A 272 -13.19 -3.68 -9.86
N ALA A 273 -11.92 -3.99 -10.13
CA ALA A 273 -11.27 -5.20 -9.61
C ALA A 273 -11.20 -5.19 -8.08
N MET A 274 -10.88 -4.03 -7.48
CA MET A 274 -10.87 -3.84 -6.03
C MET A 274 -12.24 -4.09 -5.42
N ILE A 275 -13.31 -3.55 -5.99
CA ILE A 275 -14.69 -3.75 -5.48
C ILE A 275 -15.07 -5.23 -5.52
N ILE A 276 -14.81 -5.91 -6.64
CA ILE A 276 -15.11 -7.35 -6.78
C ILE A 276 -14.32 -8.16 -5.74
N LEU A 277 -13.02 -7.91 -5.60
CA LEU A 277 -12.18 -8.61 -4.64
C LEU A 277 -12.60 -8.32 -3.19
N LEU A 278 -12.98 -7.07 -2.87
CA LEU A 278 -13.46 -6.69 -1.54
C LEU A 278 -14.76 -7.42 -1.17
N LEU A 279 -15.69 -7.54 -2.11
CA LEU A 279 -16.93 -8.30 -1.92
C LEU A 279 -16.66 -9.79 -1.72
N PHE A 280 -15.77 -10.39 -2.50
CA PHE A 280 -15.36 -11.78 -2.29
C PHE A 280 -14.68 -11.97 -0.94
N ALA A 281 -13.77 -11.07 -0.55
CA ALA A 281 -13.11 -11.10 0.75
C ALA A 281 -14.14 -11.02 1.90
N TRP A 282 -15.14 -10.15 1.79
CA TRP A 282 -16.20 -10.02 2.77
C TRP A 282 -17.01 -11.31 2.92
N VAL A 283 -17.47 -11.91 1.80
CA VAL A 283 -18.22 -13.17 1.81
C VAL A 283 -17.36 -14.31 2.39
N TRP A 284 -16.10 -14.39 1.99
CA TRP A 284 -15.16 -15.40 2.44
C TRP A 284 -14.87 -15.31 3.95
N LEU A 285 -14.59 -14.11 4.46
CA LEU A 285 -14.34 -13.91 5.89
C LEU A 285 -15.59 -14.17 6.75
N GLN A 286 -16.80 -13.86 6.25
CA GLN A 286 -18.03 -14.24 6.92
C GLN A 286 -18.15 -15.75 7.03
N PHE A 287 -17.95 -16.46 5.92
CA PHE A 287 -17.99 -17.90 5.90
C PHE A 287 -17.01 -18.53 6.88
N LEU A 288 -15.79 -18.03 6.93
CA LEU A 288 -14.71 -18.60 7.73
C LEU A 288 -14.87 -18.33 9.24
N PHE A 289 -15.30 -17.11 9.62
CA PHE A 289 -15.29 -16.65 11.02
C PHE A 289 -16.67 -16.51 11.66
N LEU A 290 -17.73 -16.16 10.90
CA LEU A 290 -19.09 -16.05 11.42
C LEU A 290 -19.94 -17.30 11.16
N GLY A 291 -19.55 -18.15 10.19
CA GLY A 291 -20.31 -19.36 9.82
C GLY A 291 -21.62 -19.08 9.07
N PHE A 292 -22.38 -20.15 8.78
CA PHE A 292 -23.57 -20.11 7.92
C PHE A 292 -24.86 -19.58 8.55
N ASN A 293 -24.85 -19.11 9.79
CA ASN A 293 -26.06 -18.66 10.48
C ASN A 293 -26.47 -17.23 10.06
N PHE A 294 -27.04 -17.09 8.85
CA PHE A 294 -27.45 -15.79 8.31
C PHE A 294 -28.35 -14.98 9.25
N ARG A 295 -29.30 -15.62 9.94
CA ARG A 295 -30.17 -14.93 10.91
C ARG A 295 -29.41 -14.29 12.06
N LYS A 296 -28.41 -14.99 12.61
CA LYS A 296 -27.53 -14.49 13.69
C LYS A 296 -26.60 -13.40 13.17
N ASN A 297 -26.01 -13.61 11.99
CA ASN A 297 -25.02 -12.70 11.39
C ASN A 297 -25.64 -11.35 10.98
N PHE A 298 -26.90 -11.33 10.57
CA PHE A 298 -27.65 -10.12 10.25
C PHE A 298 -28.47 -9.57 11.44
N GLY A 299 -28.28 -10.11 12.64
CA GLY A 299 -28.82 -9.52 13.90
C GLY A 299 -30.34 -9.54 14.00
N MET A 300 -31.01 -10.60 13.51
CA MET A 300 -32.48 -10.74 13.57
C MET A 300 -33.01 -11.29 14.93
N GLY A 301 -32.18 -11.31 16.00
CA GLY A 301 -32.58 -11.75 17.35
C GLY A 301 -32.75 -10.58 18.32
N GLU A 302 -33.66 -10.71 19.29
CA GLU A 302 -33.92 -9.66 20.29
C GLU A 302 -32.73 -9.45 21.23
N GLU A 303 -32.00 -10.50 21.61
CA GLU A 303 -30.79 -10.42 22.44
C GLU A 303 -29.65 -9.65 21.78
N ALA A 304 -29.57 -9.66 20.45
CA ALA A 304 -28.55 -8.92 19.70
C ALA A 304 -28.79 -7.40 19.73
N ARG A 305 -30.01 -6.91 19.96
CA ARG A 305 -30.33 -5.48 19.92
C ARG A 305 -29.65 -4.67 21.01
N GLY A 306 -29.59 -5.20 22.23
CA GLY A 306 -28.93 -4.53 23.36
C GLY A 306 -27.42 -4.35 23.14
N GLN A 307 -26.76 -5.42 22.65
CA GLN A 307 -25.34 -5.39 22.33
C GLN A 307 -25.03 -4.44 21.16
N GLN A 308 -25.90 -4.42 20.15
CA GLN A 308 -25.78 -3.51 19.00
C GLN A 308 -25.90 -2.04 19.44
N GLN A 309 -26.84 -1.72 20.35
CA GLN A 309 -27.00 -0.35 20.86
C GLN A 309 -25.76 0.10 21.66
N ALA A 310 -25.15 -0.77 22.46
CA ALA A 310 -23.95 -0.45 23.22
C ALA A 310 -22.75 -0.13 22.26
N ALA A 311 -22.52 -0.97 21.27
CA ALA A 311 -21.47 -0.73 20.26
C ALA A 311 -21.73 0.54 19.43
N PHE A 312 -22.99 0.81 19.08
CA PHE A 312 -23.36 2.04 18.36
C PHE A 312 -23.08 3.29 19.22
N ARG A 313 -23.40 3.25 20.52
CA ARG A 313 -23.10 4.35 21.47
C ARG A 313 -21.59 4.65 21.54
N VAL A 314 -20.72 3.62 21.48
CA VAL A 314 -19.26 3.82 21.48
C VAL A 314 -18.82 4.57 20.23
N ILE A 315 -19.23 4.14 19.04
CA ILE A 315 -18.90 4.82 17.78
C ILE A 315 -19.43 6.26 17.81
N GLN A 316 -20.65 6.46 18.30
CA GLN A 316 -21.27 7.77 18.44
C GLN A 316 -20.52 8.67 19.42
N THR A 317 -20.08 8.13 20.55
CA THR A 317 -19.31 8.87 21.56
C THR A 317 -17.95 9.28 21.00
N GLU A 318 -17.23 8.37 20.34
CA GLU A 318 -15.95 8.69 19.70
C GLU A 318 -16.13 9.73 18.58
N HIS A 319 -17.20 9.63 17.78
CA HIS A 319 -17.50 10.65 16.78
C HIS A 319 -17.83 12.01 17.41
N ARG A 320 -18.60 12.05 18.52
CA ARG A 320 -18.91 13.29 19.26
C ARG A 320 -17.67 13.91 19.91
N ARG A 321 -16.71 13.09 20.38
CA ARG A 321 -15.43 13.57 20.93
C ARG A 321 -14.59 14.37 19.93
N LEU A 322 -14.74 14.10 18.62
CA LEU A 322 -14.09 14.89 17.59
C LEU A 322 -14.62 16.34 17.50
N GLY A 323 -15.81 16.61 18.05
CA GLY A 323 -16.42 17.92 18.01
C GLY A 323 -16.82 18.37 16.58
N PRO A 324 -17.16 19.66 16.38
CA PRO A 324 -17.43 20.20 15.06
C PRO A 324 -16.17 20.22 14.20
N MET A 325 -16.34 20.24 12.87
CA MET A 325 -15.21 20.35 11.94
C MET A 325 -14.49 21.68 12.14
N THR A 326 -13.19 21.61 12.33
CA THR A 326 -12.32 22.79 12.41
C THR A 326 -12.08 23.38 11.01
N PHE A 327 -11.63 24.64 10.95
CA PHE A 327 -11.25 25.27 9.67
C PHE A 327 -10.15 24.46 8.96
N ALA A 328 -9.18 23.95 9.70
CA ALA A 328 -8.11 23.14 9.14
C ALA A 328 -8.64 21.86 8.49
N GLU A 329 -9.55 21.13 9.16
CA GLU A 329 -10.19 19.93 8.60
C GLU A 329 -10.96 20.24 7.32
N ILE A 330 -11.70 21.35 7.27
CA ILE A 330 -12.46 21.79 6.08
C ILE A 330 -11.50 22.15 4.94
N ALA A 331 -10.45 22.92 5.23
CA ALA A 331 -9.46 23.35 4.24
C ALA A 331 -8.69 22.15 3.64
N VAL A 332 -8.25 21.21 4.49
CA VAL A 332 -7.59 19.98 4.02
C VAL A 332 -8.55 19.12 3.19
N THR A 333 -9.81 18.98 3.62
CA THR A 333 -10.83 18.26 2.84
C THR A 333 -11.04 18.90 1.46
N PHE A 334 -11.16 20.22 1.41
CA PHE A 334 -11.33 20.94 0.14
C PHE A 334 -10.12 20.74 -0.78
N LEU A 335 -8.91 20.91 -0.27
CA LEU A 335 -7.69 20.75 -1.07
C LEU A 335 -7.50 19.30 -1.53
N PHE A 336 -7.84 18.33 -0.69
CA PHE A 336 -7.81 16.92 -1.05
C PHE A 336 -8.81 16.58 -2.17
N VAL A 337 -10.07 17.03 -2.03
CA VAL A 337 -11.08 16.83 -3.08
C VAL A 337 -10.67 17.52 -4.37
N LEU A 338 -10.13 18.74 -4.27
CA LEU A 338 -9.62 19.48 -5.43
C LEU A 338 -8.49 18.71 -6.13
N LEU A 339 -7.54 18.15 -5.39
CA LEU A 339 -6.48 17.31 -5.94
C LEU A 339 -7.04 16.13 -6.73
N VAL A 340 -7.98 15.41 -6.13
CA VAL A 340 -8.63 14.25 -6.77
C VAL A 340 -9.34 14.65 -8.05
N VAL A 341 -10.11 15.74 -8.04
CA VAL A 341 -10.79 16.28 -9.23
C VAL A 341 -9.79 16.66 -10.31
N LEU A 342 -8.71 17.36 -9.94
CA LEU A 342 -7.66 17.73 -10.88
C LEU A 342 -6.99 16.52 -11.53
N TRP A 343 -6.71 15.45 -10.77
CA TRP A 343 -6.15 14.21 -11.32
C TRP A 343 -7.07 13.52 -12.32
N PHE A 344 -8.37 13.38 -11.98
CA PHE A 344 -9.34 12.75 -12.88
C PHE A 344 -9.65 13.54 -14.14
N THR A 345 -9.55 14.86 -14.08
CA THR A 345 -9.89 15.75 -15.21
C THR A 345 -8.68 16.22 -16.00
N ARG A 346 -7.46 15.88 -15.56
CA ARG A 346 -6.22 16.27 -16.24
C ARG A 346 -6.13 15.64 -17.64
N GLU A 347 -6.30 14.34 -17.72
CA GLU A 347 -6.16 13.55 -18.95
C GLU A 347 -7.04 12.29 -18.88
N PRO A 348 -8.37 12.44 -18.97
CA PRO A 348 -9.30 11.34 -18.76
C PRO A 348 -9.38 10.32 -19.89
N GLY A 349 -8.81 10.61 -21.07
CA GLY A 349 -8.75 9.71 -22.23
C GLY A 349 -9.98 9.73 -23.14
N PHE A 350 -11.17 10.05 -22.62
CA PHE A 350 -12.42 10.09 -23.42
C PHE A 350 -12.92 11.51 -23.74
N PHE A 351 -12.30 12.55 -23.14
CA PHE A 351 -12.42 13.95 -23.54
C PHE A 351 -11.10 14.68 -23.34
N LEU A 352 -10.94 15.85 -23.96
CA LEU A 352 -9.75 16.68 -23.77
C LEU A 352 -9.71 17.25 -22.36
N GLY A 353 -8.74 16.76 -21.56
CA GLY A 353 -8.54 17.20 -20.21
C GLY A 353 -7.93 18.61 -20.13
N TRP A 354 -8.00 19.23 -18.95
CA TRP A 354 -7.44 20.57 -18.74
C TRP A 354 -5.92 20.60 -18.95
N GLY A 355 -5.20 19.49 -18.73
CA GLY A 355 -3.77 19.41 -18.98
C GLY A 355 -3.42 19.64 -20.45
N ASN A 356 -4.16 18.99 -21.35
CA ASN A 356 -3.96 19.14 -22.81
C ASN A 356 -4.51 20.47 -23.34
N LEU A 357 -5.56 21.04 -22.70
CA LEU A 357 -6.15 22.31 -23.15
C LEU A 357 -5.33 23.53 -22.71
N ALA A 358 -4.85 23.55 -21.46
CA ALA A 358 -4.19 24.70 -20.88
C ALA A 358 -2.66 24.67 -21.01
N PHE A 359 -2.07 23.48 -21.08
CA PHE A 359 -0.62 23.27 -21.05
C PHE A 359 -0.13 22.22 -22.07
N PRO A 360 -0.46 22.37 -23.37
CA PRO A 360 0.04 21.46 -24.41
C PRO A 360 1.50 21.76 -24.77
N ASP A 361 2.26 20.71 -25.11
CA ASP A 361 3.53 20.83 -25.79
C ASP A 361 3.33 21.07 -27.31
N ALA A 362 4.42 21.10 -28.08
CA ALA A 362 4.38 21.26 -29.53
C ALA A 362 3.65 20.10 -30.26
N LYS A 363 3.45 18.94 -29.60
CA LYS A 363 2.74 17.77 -30.11
C LYS A 363 1.31 17.65 -29.57
N GLY A 364 0.86 18.61 -28.73
CA GLY A 364 -0.46 18.58 -28.10
C GLY A 364 -0.56 17.70 -26.86
N VAL A 365 0.57 17.19 -26.35
CA VAL A 365 0.63 16.40 -25.11
C VAL A 365 0.75 17.34 -23.90
N SER A 366 0.11 17.02 -22.79
CA SER A 366 0.20 17.82 -21.56
C SER A 366 1.64 17.80 -20.99
N VAL A 367 2.20 19.00 -20.74
CA VAL A 367 3.47 19.13 -20.01
C VAL A 367 3.30 19.07 -18.50
N VAL A 368 2.08 19.07 -18.00
CA VAL A 368 1.75 18.96 -16.58
C VAL A 368 1.48 17.49 -16.27
N SER A 369 2.19 16.93 -15.30
CA SER A 369 2.01 15.56 -14.82
C SER A 369 1.12 15.49 -13.57
N ASP A 370 0.74 14.28 -13.17
CA ASP A 370 0.04 14.04 -11.90
C ASP A 370 0.91 14.43 -10.70
N GLY A 371 2.25 14.28 -10.81
CA GLY A 371 3.23 14.72 -9.83
C GLY A 371 3.25 16.24 -9.65
N THR A 372 3.20 16.98 -10.76
CA THR A 372 3.12 18.45 -10.75
C THR A 372 1.90 18.94 -9.96
N VAL A 373 0.74 18.34 -10.20
CA VAL A 373 -0.52 18.69 -9.49
C VAL A 373 -0.43 18.37 -8.01
N ALA A 374 0.12 17.21 -7.65
CA ALA A 374 0.28 16.80 -6.26
C ALA A 374 1.19 17.75 -5.48
N ILE A 375 2.33 18.15 -6.05
CA ILE A 375 3.24 19.12 -5.43
C ILE A 375 2.59 20.50 -5.33
N PHE A 376 1.87 20.95 -6.36
CA PHE A 376 1.15 22.23 -6.32
C PHE A 376 0.19 22.31 -5.13
N ILE A 377 -0.67 21.31 -4.96
CA ILE A 377 -1.61 21.24 -3.81
C ILE A 377 -0.86 21.12 -2.49
N SER A 378 0.22 20.34 -2.43
CA SER A 378 1.04 20.22 -1.23
C SER A 378 1.65 21.55 -0.80
N VAL A 379 2.18 22.32 -1.74
CA VAL A 379 2.73 23.67 -1.46
C VAL A 379 1.65 24.59 -0.92
N ILE A 380 0.42 24.54 -1.46
CA ILE A 380 -0.70 25.32 -0.93
C ILE A 380 -0.97 24.95 0.54
N MET A 381 -0.86 23.66 0.93
CA MET A 381 -1.04 23.25 2.33
C MET A 381 0.03 23.81 3.28
N PHE A 382 1.22 24.13 2.79
CA PHE A 382 2.25 24.85 3.59
C PHE A 382 1.98 26.33 3.72
N ILE A 383 1.15 26.91 2.85
CA ILE A 383 0.84 28.35 2.81
C ILE A 383 -0.44 28.67 3.60
N VAL A 384 -1.47 27.82 3.49
CA VAL A 384 -2.77 28.04 4.11
C VAL A 384 -2.68 27.89 5.62
N PRO A 385 -3.12 28.90 6.43
CA PRO A 385 -3.10 28.82 7.88
C PRO A 385 -4.15 27.82 8.40
N SER A 386 -3.88 27.19 9.54
CA SER A 386 -4.79 26.21 10.16
C SER A 386 -6.02 26.83 10.85
N SER A 387 -6.02 28.14 11.08
CA SER A 387 -7.16 28.87 11.61
C SER A 387 -7.22 30.28 11.03
N ILE A 388 -8.45 30.84 10.95
CA ILE A 388 -8.62 32.21 10.52
C ILE A 388 -8.51 33.10 11.75
N PRO A 389 -7.60 34.09 11.78
CA PRO A 389 -7.52 35.05 12.88
C PRO A 389 -8.87 35.78 13.06
N GLY A 390 -9.37 35.86 14.29
CA GLY A 390 -10.64 36.52 14.62
C GLY A 390 -11.86 35.59 14.73
N LEU A 391 -11.86 34.36 14.20
CA LEU A 391 -12.97 33.40 14.35
C LEU A 391 -12.81 32.47 15.56
N THR A 392 -11.60 32.34 16.09
CA THR A 392 -11.26 31.39 17.18
C THR A 392 -10.89 32.05 18.49
N GLU A 393 -10.79 33.38 18.55
CA GLU A 393 -10.47 34.05 19.80
C GLU A 393 -11.71 34.16 20.72
N LYS A 394 -11.62 33.51 21.89
CA LYS A 394 -12.53 33.82 23.01
C LYS A 394 -12.28 35.28 23.45
N PRO A 395 -13.28 36.15 23.47
CA PRO A 395 -13.09 37.53 23.91
C PRO A 395 -12.67 37.54 25.39
N GLY A 396 -11.46 38.02 25.68
CA GLY A 396 -11.10 38.27 27.07
C GLY A 396 -9.65 38.16 27.52
N LYS A 397 -8.67 37.83 26.68
CA LYS A 397 -7.24 37.94 27.06
C LYS A 397 -6.42 38.61 25.97
N PRO A 398 -5.82 39.82 26.22
CA PRO A 398 -4.87 40.42 25.32
C PRO A 398 -3.55 39.64 25.39
N GLY A 399 -3.46 38.54 24.62
CA GLY A 399 -2.23 37.83 24.37
C GLY A 399 -1.61 38.33 23.06
N LYS A 400 -0.28 38.34 22.95
CA LYS A 400 0.39 38.63 21.68
C LYS A 400 -0.17 37.72 20.59
N LEU A 401 -0.80 38.30 19.58
CA LEU A 401 -1.29 37.59 18.38
C LEU A 401 -0.14 36.79 17.78
N LYS A 402 -0.19 35.49 17.93
CA LYS A 402 0.76 34.55 17.32
C LYS A 402 0.10 34.00 16.07
N ALA A 403 0.73 34.15 14.93
CA ALA A 403 0.22 33.58 13.68
C ALA A 403 -0.04 32.08 13.84
N PRO A 404 -1.21 31.56 13.41
CA PRO A 404 -1.47 30.13 13.47
C PRO A 404 -0.49 29.38 12.54
N PRO A 405 -0.15 28.12 12.87
CA PRO A 405 0.68 27.31 11.99
C PRO A 405 -0.05 27.06 10.66
N ALA A 406 0.68 26.72 9.61
CA ALA A 406 0.11 26.26 8.36
C ALA A 406 -0.59 24.90 8.50
N LEU A 407 -1.39 24.51 7.51
CA LEU A 407 -2.05 23.19 7.48
C LEU A 407 -1.04 22.04 7.53
N LEU A 408 0.13 22.23 6.91
CA LEU A 408 1.25 21.29 6.93
C LEU A 408 2.52 22.03 7.33
N ASN A 409 3.34 21.42 8.16
CA ASN A 409 4.66 21.93 8.55
C ASN A 409 5.75 20.91 8.25
N TRP A 410 6.96 21.40 7.97
CA TRP A 410 8.08 20.56 7.57
C TRP A 410 8.53 19.57 8.65
N LYS A 411 8.35 19.90 9.91
CA LYS A 411 8.68 19.00 11.02
C LYS A 411 7.83 17.75 10.98
N THR A 412 6.52 17.90 10.88
CA THR A 412 5.56 16.78 10.75
C THR A 412 5.83 15.94 9.50
N VAL A 413 6.16 16.60 8.38
CA VAL A 413 6.53 15.89 7.16
C VAL A 413 7.77 15.04 7.37
N ASN A 414 8.82 15.61 7.93
CA ASN A 414 10.09 14.90 8.14
C ASN A 414 9.95 13.70 9.08
N GLU A 415 9.09 13.80 10.09
CA GLU A 415 8.81 12.71 11.04
C GLU A 415 7.97 11.57 10.44
N LYS A 416 7.03 11.89 9.52
CA LYS A 416 6.06 10.93 8.97
C LYS A 416 6.37 10.43 7.56
N MET A 417 7.24 11.13 6.83
CA MET A 417 7.60 10.75 5.46
C MET A 417 8.40 9.44 5.44
N PRO A 418 7.93 8.43 4.71
CA PRO A 418 8.67 7.17 4.58
C PRO A 418 9.80 7.30 3.55
N TRP A 419 10.86 8.02 3.89
CA TRP A 419 12.03 8.26 3.02
C TRP A 419 12.66 6.98 2.47
N ASN A 420 12.59 5.90 3.25
CA ASN A 420 13.04 4.58 2.82
C ASN A 420 12.35 4.10 1.53
N ILE A 421 11.07 4.39 1.35
CA ILE A 421 10.32 3.99 0.16
C ILE A 421 10.68 4.90 -1.02
N VAL A 422 10.91 6.19 -0.79
CA VAL A 422 11.38 7.13 -1.84
C VAL A 422 12.68 6.62 -2.47
N PHE A 423 13.67 6.23 -1.65
CA PHE A 423 14.92 5.66 -2.16
C PHE A 423 14.73 4.29 -2.81
N LEU A 424 13.83 3.45 -2.26
CA LEU A 424 13.54 2.14 -2.83
C LEU A 424 12.96 2.25 -4.25
N LEU A 425 12.03 3.18 -4.46
CA LEU A 425 11.48 3.49 -5.80
C LEU A 425 12.59 3.94 -6.76
N GLY A 426 13.40 4.91 -6.36
CA GLY A 426 14.50 5.42 -7.18
C GLY A 426 15.50 4.33 -7.58
N GLY A 427 15.89 3.46 -6.63
CA GLY A 427 16.75 2.31 -6.92
C GLY A 427 16.12 1.34 -7.92
N GLY A 428 14.79 1.14 -7.83
CA GLY A 428 14.05 0.33 -8.77
C GLY A 428 14.04 0.88 -10.19
N PHE A 429 13.83 2.18 -10.34
CA PHE A 429 13.89 2.85 -11.64
C PHE A 429 15.31 2.82 -12.23
N ALA A 430 16.33 3.04 -11.41
CA ALA A 430 17.72 2.90 -11.82
C ALA A 430 18.06 1.48 -12.30
N LEU A 431 17.55 0.42 -11.61
CA LEU A 431 17.70 -0.97 -12.06
C LEU A 431 17.05 -1.22 -13.41
N ALA A 432 15.82 -0.73 -13.62
CA ALA A 432 15.11 -0.87 -14.88
C ALA A 432 15.89 -0.22 -16.03
N LYS A 433 16.32 1.04 -15.83
CA LYS A 433 17.11 1.78 -16.81
C LYS A 433 18.47 1.16 -17.07
N GLY A 434 19.16 0.71 -16.04
CA GLY A 434 20.45 0.01 -16.17
C GLY A 434 20.33 -1.33 -16.92
N SER A 435 19.22 -2.06 -16.72
CA SER A 435 18.93 -3.29 -17.46
C SER A 435 18.72 -3.03 -18.96
N GLU A 436 18.10 -1.91 -19.31
CA GLU A 436 17.94 -1.47 -20.69
C GLU A 436 19.27 -1.03 -21.31
N GLU A 437 19.99 -0.09 -20.69
CA GLU A 437 21.26 0.47 -21.16
C GLU A 437 22.39 -0.58 -21.29
N SER A 438 22.34 -1.62 -20.47
CA SER A 438 23.30 -2.74 -20.54
C SER A 438 22.98 -3.76 -21.62
N GLY A 439 21.77 -3.76 -22.21
CA GLY A 439 21.25 -4.80 -23.12
C GLY A 439 20.88 -6.10 -22.41
N LEU A 440 20.84 -6.13 -21.07
CA LEU A 440 20.43 -7.31 -20.31
C LEU A 440 18.97 -7.68 -20.58
N SER A 441 18.11 -6.66 -20.73
CA SER A 441 16.69 -6.85 -21.04
C SER A 441 16.48 -7.55 -22.37
N GLU A 442 17.24 -7.18 -23.41
CA GLU A 442 17.18 -7.84 -24.73
C GLU A 442 17.67 -9.29 -24.65
N TRP A 443 18.83 -9.52 -24.02
CA TRP A 443 19.38 -10.85 -23.85
C TRP A 443 18.43 -11.80 -23.09
N LEU A 444 17.78 -11.30 -22.04
CA LEU A 444 16.82 -12.09 -21.28
C LEU A 444 15.56 -12.39 -22.11
N GLY A 445 15.09 -11.39 -22.89
CA GLY A 445 13.98 -11.55 -23.81
C GLY A 445 14.21 -12.67 -24.83
N ASP A 446 15.39 -12.70 -25.46
CA ASP A 446 15.75 -13.75 -26.42
C ASP A 446 15.68 -15.16 -25.82
N LYS A 447 16.05 -15.30 -24.53
CA LYS A 447 15.95 -16.59 -23.82
C LYS A 447 14.52 -17.00 -23.50
N LEU A 448 13.58 -16.07 -23.52
CA LEU A 448 12.16 -16.28 -23.24
C LEU A 448 11.32 -16.52 -24.52
N THR A 449 11.97 -16.52 -25.71
CA THR A 449 11.31 -16.80 -27.01
C THR A 449 10.45 -18.08 -27.03
N PRO A 450 10.82 -19.20 -26.35
CA PRO A 450 9.97 -20.39 -26.32
C PRO A 450 8.56 -20.17 -25.75
N LEU A 451 8.34 -19.10 -24.97
CA LEU A 451 7.03 -18.74 -24.43
C LEU A 451 6.05 -18.24 -25.50
N GLN A 452 6.51 -17.90 -26.71
CA GLN A 452 5.62 -17.49 -27.82
C GLN A 452 4.60 -18.57 -28.20
N SER A 453 4.88 -19.83 -27.91
CA SER A 453 3.96 -20.96 -28.18
C SER A 453 2.83 -21.07 -27.14
N VAL A 454 2.91 -20.36 -26.03
CA VAL A 454 1.92 -20.39 -24.93
C VAL A 454 0.88 -19.28 -25.13
N SER A 455 -0.39 -19.57 -24.88
CA SER A 455 -1.44 -18.55 -25.01
C SER A 455 -1.23 -17.39 -24.03
N PRO A 456 -1.45 -16.12 -24.44
CA PRO A 456 -1.25 -14.95 -23.59
C PRO A 456 -1.96 -15.01 -22.23
N PRO A 457 -3.24 -15.48 -22.13
CA PRO A 457 -3.89 -15.62 -20.81
C PRO A 457 -3.22 -16.63 -19.88
N ALA A 458 -2.67 -17.72 -20.42
CA ALA A 458 -1.96 -18.71 -19.62
C ALA A 458 -0.63 -18.14 -19.10
N ILE A 459 0.10 -17.39 -19.92
CA ILE A 459 1.33 -16.69 -19.51
C ILE A 459 1.00 -15.73 -18.35
N ALA A 460 0.01 -14.85 -18.53
CA ALA A 460 -0.39 -13.88 -17.51
C ALA A 460 -0.83 -14.57 -16.20
N PHE A 461 -1.60 -15.65 -16.29
CA PHE A 461 -2.05 -16.42 -15.13
C PHE A 461 -0.89 -17.04 -14.34
N ILE A 462 0.03 -17.71 -15.03
CA ILE A 462 1.22 -18.34 -14.41
C ILE A 462 2.09 -17.28 -13.75
N LEU A 463 2.32 -16.15 -14.42
CA LEU A 463 3.13 -15.06 -13.90
C LEU A 463 2.46 -14.41 -12.68
N CYS A 464 1.15 -14.21 -12.70
CA CYS A 464 0.41 -13.70 -11.53
C CYS A 464 0.53 -14.63 -10.32
N LEU A 465 0.39 -15.95 -10.52
CA LEU A 465 0.56 -16.92 -9.44
C LEU A 465 1.99 -16.91 -8.87
N LEU A 466 2.97 -16.84 -9.75
CA LEU A 466 4.37 -16.77 -9.35
C LEU A 466 4.66 -15.50 -8.54
N VAL A 467 4.22 -14.35 -9.02
CA VAL A 467 4.40 -13.05 -8.33
C VAL A 467 3.64 -13.02 -7.01
N ALA A 468 2.39 -13.49 -6.97
CA ALA A 468 1.58 -13.55 -5.74
C ALA A 468 2.18 -14.51 -4.69
N THR A 469 2.83 -15.59 -5.12
CA THR A 469 3.53 -16.50 -4.20
C THR A 469 4.83 -15.88 -3.70
N PHE A 470 5.56 -15.21 -4.58
CA PHE A 470 6.85 -14.60 -4.24
C PHE A 470 6.69 -13.43 -3.25
N THR A 471 5.65 -12.61 -3.43
CA THR A 471 5.37 -11.44 -2.58
C THR A 471 4.99 -11.81 -1.14
N GLU A 472 4.56 -13.04 -0.87
CA GLU A 472 4.32 -13.51 0.50
C GLU A 472 5.58 -13.61 1.36
N CYS A 473 6.75 -13.80 0.73
CA CYS A 473 8.03 -13.94 1.40
C CYS A 473 8.92 -12.69 1.26
N THR A 474 8.53 -11.73 0.41
CA THR A 474 9.32 -10.54 0.10
C THR A 474 8.44 -9.29 0.07
N SER A 475 9.06 -8.12 0.16
CA SER A 475 8.34 -6.85 0.03
C SER A 475 7.64 -6.73 -1.32
N ASN A 476 6.37 -6.28 -1.32
CA ASN A 476 5.58 -6.04 -2.53
C ASN A 476 6.31 -5.11 -3.51
N VAL A 477 6.97 -4.08 -2.99
CA VAL A 477 7.73 -3.09 -3.79
C VAL A 477 8.94 -3.76 -4.44
N ALA A 478 9.72 -4.51 -3.67
CA ALA A 478 10.90 -5.23 -4.18
C ALA A 478 10.49 -6.25 -5.25
N THR A 479 9.43 -7.01 -5.00
CA THR A 479 8.86 -7.96 -5.97
C THR A 479 8.50 -7.27 -7.27
N THR A 480 7.72 -6.18 -7.20
CA THR A 480 7.30 -5.45 -8.39
C THR A 480 8.49 -4.88 -9.15
N THR A 481 9.44 -4.26 -8.44
CA THR A 481 10.65 -3.67 -9.01
C THR A 481 11.50 -4.68 -9.79
N LEU A 482 11.61 -5.89 -9.28
CA LEU A 482 12.39 -6.96 -9.90
C LEU A 482 11.69 -7.58 -11.12
N PHE A 483 10.39 -7.84 -11.01
CA PHE A 483 9.68 -8.57 -12.05
C PHE A 483 9.31 -7.70 -13.26
N LEU A 484 8.92 -6.44 -13.06
CA LEU A 484 8.39 -5.62 -14.16
C LEU A 484 9.35 -5.40 -15.33
N PRO A 485 10.66 -5.12 -15.15
CA PRO A 485 11.59 -5.01 -16.28
C PRO A 485 11.71 -6.31 -17.08
N ILE A 486 11.67 -7.45 -16.39
CA ILE A 486 11.73 -8.78 -16.98
C ILE A 486 10.46 -9.02 -17.83
N LEU A 487 9.30 -8.68 -17.27
CA LEU A 487 8.01 -8.81 -17.96
C LEU A 487 7.91 -7.89 -19.18
N ALA A 488 8.40 -6.66 -19.09
CA ALA A 488 8.45 -5.73 -20.21
C ALA A 488 9.32 -6.26 -21.35
N SER A 489 10.50 -6.80 -21.01
CA SER A 489 11.42 -7.39 -21.99
C SER A 489 10.83 -8.64 -22.65
N MET A 490 10.24 -9.52 -21.86
CA MET A 490 9.54 -10.70 -22.36
C MET A 490 8.41 -10.32 -23.33
N ALA A 491 7.57 -9.35 -22.94
CA ALA A 491 6.45 -8.90 -23.75
C ALA A 491 6.90 -8.35 -25.13
N LYS A 492 8.01 -7.58 -25.16
CA LYS A 492 8.62 -7.10 -26.42
C LYS A 492 8.99 -8.25 -27.34
N VAL A 493 9.65 -9.28 -26.83
CA VAL A 493 10.16 -10.41 -27.63
C VAL A 493 9.04 -11.30 -28.17
N ILE A 494 8.02 -11.58 -27.35
CA ILE A 494 6.88 -12.39 -27.78
C ILE A 494 5.80 -11.60 -28.52
N CYS A 495 6.04 -10.32 -28.81
CA CYS A 495 5.09 -9.42 -29.48
C CYS A 495 3.72 -9.33 -28.76
N LEU A 496 3.74 -9.39 -27.44
CA LEU A 496 2.59 -9.19 -26.58
C LEU A 496 2.55 -7.76 -26.07
N HIS A 497 1.37 -7.16 -25.95
CA HIS A 497 1.24 -5.82 -25.39
C HIS A 497 1.85 -5.78 -23.98
N PRO A 498 2.86 -4.91 -23.68
CA PRO A 498 3.57 -4.95 -22.40
C PRO A 498 2.64 -4.85 -21.18
N LEU A 499 1.61 -4.00 -21.23
CA LEU A 499 0.65 -3.84 -20.17
C LEU A 499 -0.18 -5.10 -19.89
N TYR A 500 -0.33 -6.01 -20.86
CA TYR A 500 -1.09 -7.24 -20.66
C TYR A 500 -0.51 -8.17 -19.58
N VAL A 501 0.79 -8.09 -19.33
CA VAL A 501 1.48 -8.85 -18.27
C VAL A 501 1.92 -7.96 -17.11
N MET A 502 2.30 -6.71 -17.36
CA MET A 502 2.78 -5.81 -16.31
C MET A 502 1.66 -5.37 -15.37
N LEU A 503 0.47 -5.00 -15.89
CA LEU A 503 -0.68 -4.60 -15.07
C LEU A 503 -1.12 -5.71 -14.09
N PRO A 504 -1.43 -6.93 -14.55
CA PRO A 504 -1.91 -7.98 -13.66
C PRO A 504 -0.85 -8.42 -12.66
N CYS A 505 0.44 -8.48 -13.04
CA CYS A 505 1.51 -8.83 -12.11
C CYS A 505 1.74 -7.75 -11.05
N THR A 506 1.52 -6.48 -11.37
CA THR A 506 1.57 -5.38 -10.38
C THR A 506 0.49 -5.53 -9.32
N LEU A 507 -0.75 -5.82 -9.73
CA LEU A 507 -1.82 -6.08 -8.76
C LEU A 507 -1.53 -7.37 -7.97
N ALA A 508 -1.04 -8.42 -8.63
CA ALA A 508 -0.68 -9.68 -7.99
C ALA A 508 0.41 -9.51 -6.91
N ALA A 509 1.37 -8.60 -7.11
CA ALA A 509 2.38 -8.27 -6.12
C ALA A 509 1.81 -7.63 -4.84
N SER A 510 0.58 -7.13 -4.88
CA SER A 510 -0.13 -6.61 -3.70
C SER A 510 -1.03 -7.64 -3.02
N LEU A 511 -1.14 -8.87 -3.56
CA LEU A 511 -1.88 -9.99 -2.98
C LEU A 511 -1.01 -10.75 -1.96
N ALA A 512 -0.75 -10.16 -0.81
CA ALA A 512 0.10 -10.73 0.23
C ALA A 512 -0.74 -10.91 1.51
N PHE A 513 -1.54 -11.99 1.57
CA PHE A 513 -2.56 -12.20 2.60
C PHE A 513 -2.27 -13.35 3.57
N MET A 514 -1.29 -14.23 3.27
CA MET A 514 -1.11 -15.47 4.04
C MET A 514 -0.20 -15.31 5.27
N LEU A 515 0.87 -14.53 5.18
CA LEU A 515 1.90 -14.51 6.21
C LEU A 515 1.94 -13.18 6.98
N PRO A 516 2.19 -13.22 8.31
CA PRO A 516 2.36 -11.99 9.10
C PRO A 516 3.50 -11.10 8.61
N VAL A 517 4.56 -11.71 8.07
CA VAL A 517 5.77 -11.00 7.59
C VAL A 517 5.59 -10.41 6.19
N ALA A 518 4.56 -10.82 5.44
CA ALA A 518 4.39 -10.43 4.05
C ALA A 518 4.19 -8.91 3.88
N THR A 519 3.42 -8.29 4.77
CA THR A 519 3.16 -6.84 4.76
C THR A 519 3.05 -6.27 6.17
N PRO A 520 3.38 -4.97 6.38
CA PRO A 520 3.18 -4.33 7.67
C PRO A 520 1.74 -4.38 8.20
N PRO A 521 0.67 -4.23 7.41
CA PRO A 521 -0.70 -4.50 7.84
C PRO A 521 -0.90 -5.85 8.50
N ASN A 522 -0.36 -6.92 7.90
CA ASN A 522 -0.43 -8.28 8.44
C ASN A 522 0.29 -8.37 9.80
N ALA A 523 1.49 -7.80 9.90
CA ALA A 523 2.28 -7.78 11.13
C ALA A 523 1.55 -7.02 12.26
N ILE A 524 0.94 -5.87 11.96
CA ILE A 524 0.16 -5.09 12.93
C ILE A 524 -0.97 -5.95 13.49
N VAL A 525 -1.80 -6.52 12.63
CA VAL A 525 -2.95 -7.32 13.04
C VAL A 525 -2.52 -8.55 13.84
N PHE A 526 -1.45 -9.20 13.45
CA PHE A 526 -0.87 -10.34 14.16
C PHE A 526 -0.34 -9.94 15.56
N SER A 527 0.26 -8.76 15.69
CA SER A 527 0.83 -8.26 16.96
C SER A 527 -0.23 -7.91 18.00
N PHE A 528 -1.46 -7.55 17.59
CA PHE A 528 -2.58 -7.33 18.50
C PHE A 528 -3.07 -8.61 19.19
N GLY A 529 -2.60 -9.78 18.75
CA GLY A 529 -2.82 -11.07 19.39
C GLY A 529 -4.15 -11.73 19.02
N GLY A 530 -4.24 -13.01 19.37
CA GLY A 530 -5.46 -13.81 19.14
C GLY A 530 -5.56 -14.45 17.75
N ILE A 531 -4.68 -14.12 16.80
CA ILE A 531 -4.62 -14.73 15.47
C ILE A 531 -3.41 -15.66 15.41
N LYS A 532 -3.60 -16.89 14.93
CA LYS A 532 -2.51 -17.82 14.64
C LYS A 532 -2.09 -17.70 13.19
N VAL A 533 -0.83 -17.99 12.90
CA VAL A 533 -0.33 -18.05 11.51
C VAL A 533 -1.17 -18.98 10.64
N SER A 534 -1.61 -20.12 11.21
CA SER A 534 -2.50 -21.06 10.51
C SER A 534 -3.85 -20.45 10.09
N ASP A 535 -4.38 -19.51 10.87
CA ASP A 535 -5.66 -18.86 10.58
C ASP A 535 -5.48 -17.85 9.44
N MET A 536 -4.35 -17.11 9.44
CA MET A 536 -3.97 -16.21 8.35
C MET A 536 -3.73 -16.98 7.05
N VAL A 537 -2.98 -18.08 7.09
CA VAL A 537 -2.71 -18.91 5.90
C VAL A 537 -4.02 -19.45 5.32
N ARG A 538 -4.95 -19.96 6.14
CA ARG A 538 -6.25 -20.45 5.64
C ARG A 538 -7.08 -19.34 5.01
N ALA A 539 -7.14 -18.18 5.64
CA ALA A 539 -7.90 -17.04 5.12
C ALA A 539 -7.26 -16.47 3.87
N GLY A 540 -5.92 -16.27 3.88
CA GLY A 540 -5.17 -15.63 2.82
C GLY A 540 -4.99 -16.50 1.57
N PHE A 541 -4.81 -17.81 1.72
CA PHE A 541 -4.56 -18.71 0.59
C PHE A 541 -5.69 -18.67 -0.46
N LEU A 542 -6.93 -18.83 -0.02
CA LEU A 542 -8.05 -18.76 -0.95
C LEU A 542 -8.23 -17.34 -1.49
N LEU A 543 -7.99 -16.32 -0.66
CA LEU A 543 -8.10 -14.93 -1.08
C LEU A 543 -7.05 -14.57 -2.15
N ASN A 544 -5.84 -15.10 -2.08
CA ASN A 544 -4.82 -14.96 -3.12
C ASN A 544 -5.28 -15.57 -4.45
N ILE A 545 -5.83 -16.79 -4.41
CA ILE A 545 -6.37 -17.44 -5.62
C ILE A 545 -7.51 -16.61 -6.20
N MET A 546 -8.46 -16.18 -5.38
CA MET A 546 -9.58 -15.33 -5.81
C MET A 546 -9.06 -14.00 -6.38
N GLY A 547 -8.04 -13.41 -5.75
CA GLY A 547 -7.38 -12.20 -6.25
C GLY A 547 -6.81 -12.39 -7.65
N VAL A 548 -6.06 -13.45 -7.88
CA VAL A 548 -5.53 -13.77 -9.22
C VAL A 548 -6.66 -13.97 -10.23
N LEU A 549 -7.73 -14.67 -9.87
CA LEU A 549 -8.88 -14.85 -10.77
C LEU A 549 -9.58 -13.53 -11.11
N VAL A 550 -9.76 -12.64 -10.13
CA VAL A 550 -10.34 -11.30 -10.37
C VAL A 550 -9.43 -10.45 -11.26
N ILE A 551 -8.12 -10.51 -11.05
CA ILE A 551 -7.13 -9.81 -11.89
C ILE A 551 -7.17 -10.36 -13.32
N MET A 552 -7.25 -11.67 -13.49
CA MET A 552 -7.39 -12.31 -14.81
C MET A 552 -8.72 -11.94 -15.49
N LEU A 553 -9.79 -11.82 -14.73
CA LEU A 553 -11.06 -11.31 -15.25
C LEU A 553 -10.88 -9.85 -15.72
N ALA A 554 -10.26 -9.00 -14.92
CA ALA A 554 -10.04 -7.59 -15.23
C ALA A 554 -9.24 -7.41 -16.52
N ILE A 555 -8.09 -8.11 -16.64
CA ILE A 555 -7.20 -7.94 -17.79
C ILE A 555 -7.82 -8.47 -19.09
N ASN A 556 -8.68 -9.50 -19.03
CA ASN A 556 -9.30 -10.11 -20.19
C ASN A 556 -10.69 -9.52 -20.54
N THR A 557 -11.17 -8.50 -19.82
CA THR A 557 -12.48 -7.87 -20.09
C THR A 557 -12.36 -6.37 -20.28
N TRP A 558 -12.54 -5.57 -19.22
CA TRP A 558 -12.60 -4.10 -19.33
C TRP A 558 -11.26 -3.41 -19.54
N SER A 559 -10.13 -4.10 -19.33
CA SER A 559 -8.82 -3.52 -19.61
C SER A 559 -8.54 -3.37 -21.09
N TYR A 560 -9.13 -4.22 -21.93
CA TYR A 560 -8.93 -4.16 -23.40
C TYR A 560 -9.27 -2.78 -23.98
N PRO A 561 -10.46 -2.21 -23.76
CA PRO A 561 -10.79 -0.89 -24.30
C PRO A 561 -10.04 0.25 -23.60
N ILE A 562 -9.61 0.08 -22.33
CA ILE A 562 -8.89 1.14 -21.61
C ILE A 562 -7.47 1.30 -22.14
N PHE A 563 -6.78 0.19 -22.44
CA PHE A 563 -5.36 0.17 -22.79
C PHE A 563 -5.09 -0.31 -24.23
N SER A 564 -6.13 -0.59 -25.02
CA SER A 564 -6.03 -1.11 -26.40
C SER A 564 -5.13 -2.35 -26.48
N LEU A 565 -5.38 -3.34 -25.61
CA LEU A 565 -4.53 -4.51 -25.41
C LEU A 565 -4.53 -5.51 -26.57
N ASP A 566 -5.44 -5.35 -27.54
CA ASP A 566 -5.58 -6.16 -28.75
C ASP A 566 -4.50 -5.89 -29.79
N THR A 567 -3.85 -4.73 -29.72
CA THR A 567 -2.82 -4.32 -30.68
C THR A 567 -1.47 -4.12 -30.01
N PHE A 568 -0.39 -4.55 -30.69
CA PHE A 568 0.95 -4.25 -30.18
C PHE A 568 1.24 -2.75 -30.37
N PRO A 569 1.56 -2.02 -29.29
CA PRO A 569 1.63 -0.56 -29.34
C PRO A 569 2.88 -0.07 -30.06
N SER A 570 2.73 1.01 -30.84
CA SER A 570 3.83 1.63 -31.59
C SER A 570 4.97 2.12 -30.72
N TRP A 571 4.67 2.59 -29.50
CA TRP A 571 5.67 3.04 -28.53
C TRP A 571 6.54 1.92 -27.93
N ALA A 572 6.15 0.65 -28.11
CA ALA A 572 6.94 -0.49 -27.65
C ALA A 572 7.83 -1.09 -28.76
N ILE A 573 7.76 -0.57 -29.99
CA ILE A 573 8.54 -1.04 -31.12
C ILE A 573 9.97 -0.46 -31.01
N THR A 574 10.93 -1.30 -30.66
CA THR A 574 12.36 -1.00 -30.75
C THR A 574 12.96 -1.94 -31.81
N ASN A 575 13.35 -1.40 -32.98
CA ASN A 575 14.00 -2.13 -34.09
C ASN A 575 13.27 -3.41 -34.59
N ALA A 576 11.98 -3.54 -34.39
CA ALA A 576 11.27 -4.78 -34.58
C ALA A 576 10.54 -4.85 -35.94
N THR A 577 11.24 -5.24 -36.95
CA THR A 577 10.64 -5.84 -38.15
C THR A 577 9.87 -7.14 -37.89
N HIS A 578 10.06 -7.78 -36.74
CA HIS A 578 9.38 -9.05 -36.40
C HIS A 578 7.93 -8.89 -35.96
N CYS A 579 7.60 -7.93 -35.10
CA CYS A 579 6.23 -7.78 -34.57
C CYS A 579 5.23 -7.21 -35.58
N LEU A 580 5.69 -6.43 -36.57
CA LEU A 580 4.84 -5.88 -37.64
C LEU A 580 4.45 -6.93 -38.70
N LYS A 581 5.26 -7.97 -38.91
CA LYS A 581 4.94 -9.04 -39.88
C LYS A 581 3.78 -9.93 -39.41
N ASN A 582 3.57 -10.07 -38.09
CA ASN A 582 2.48 -10.88 -37.56
C ASN A 582 1.14 -10.12 -37.47
N ALA A 583 1.15 -8.78 -37.53
CA ALA A 583 -0.07 -7.96 -37.50
C ALA A 583 -0.82 -7.89 -38.86
N THR A 584 -0.21 -8.36 -39.96
CA THR A 584 -0.78 -8.29 -41.32
C THR A 584 -1.33 -9.62 -41.82
N MET A 585 -1.34 -10.69 -41.03
CA MET A 585 -2.02 -11.92 -41.42
C MET A 585 -3.48 -11.89 -40.94
N PRO A 586 -4.48 -11.88 -41.85
CA PRO A 586 -5.86 -12.10 -41.44
C PRO A 586 -5.99 -13.53 -40.93
N SER A 587 -6.63 -13.68 -39.77
CA SER A 587 -7.07 -14.99 -39.27
C SER A 587 -7.98 -15.66 -40.31
N PRO A 588 -7.80 -16.97 -40.58
CA PRO A 588 -8.67 -17.69 -41.47
C PRO A 588 -10.08 -17.88 -40.93
#